data_05f21a6d72e392c9358b55ca6bdeb5b6
#
_entry.id   05f21a6d72e392c9358b55ca6bdeb5b6
#
_cell.length_a   1.000
_cell.length_b   1.000
_cell.length_c   1.000
_cell.angle_alpha   90.00
_cell.angle_beta   90.00
_cell.angle_gamma   90.00
#
_symmetry.space_group_name_H-M   'P 1'
#
loop_
_entity.id
_entity.type
_entity.pdbx_description
1 polymer ?
#
loop_
_entity_poly.entity_id
_entity_poly.type
_entity_poly.pdbx_seq_one_letter_code
_entity_poly.pdbx_strand_id
1 'polypeptide(L)'
;MEHLKKVIISKRAELAAKGGHPWIYGTEIEHADEGIEAGDIVRVESKKGKFVGSGFYNPHSKITVRIFSTNANDTFNAAFWKRRAAYAVDYRLQVMRKEDYDCCRLVFGEADQLPGLTVDRFGDVLSVQVLSLGMERHKKEFLDGLIEVLRERQLAVSCVYERNDVKIRELEGMQQYKGFYRSPLLDPAAEKTRVDIVEN
;
A
#
# COMPACT_ATOMS: atom_id res chain seq x y z
N MET A 1 -16.17 -15.62 5.71
CA MET A 1 -14.95 -14.83 6.08
C MET A 1 -13.75 -15.72 5.80
N GLU A 2 -12.86 -15.29 4.96
CA GLU A 2 -11.60 -15.99 4.71
C GLU A 2 -10.80 -16.04 6.02
N HIS A 3 -10.40 -17.23 6.42
CA HIS A 3 -9.73 -17.43 7.71
C HIS A 3 -8.25 -17.08 7.50
N LEU A 4 -7.84 -15.85 7.81
CA LEU A 4 -6.45 -15.45 7.73
C LEU A 4 -5.59 -16.32 8.66
N LYS A 5 -4.46 -16.76 8.14
CA LYS A 5 -3.42 -17.44 8.93
C LYS A 5 -2.84 -16.47 9.95
N LYS A 6 -2.36 -17.01 11.07
CA LYS A 6 -1.96 -16.23 12.23
C LYS A 6 -0.46 -16.12 12.36
N VAL A 7 -0.04 -14.96 12.86
CA VAL A 7 1.32 -14.72 13.34
C VAL A 7 1.23 -14.22 14.78
N ILE A 8 1.87 -14.93 15.70
CA ILE A 8 1.94 -14.57 17.12
C ILE A 8 3.23 -13.81 17.36
N ILE A 9 3.10 -12.65 18.00
CA ILE A 9 4.23 -11.73 18.19
C ILE A 9 4.60 -11.59 19.67
N SER A 10 5.85 -11.18 19.91
CA SER A 10 6.41 -10.92 21.23
C SER A 10 5.66 -9.79 21.93
N LYS A 11 5.78 -9.73 23.26
CA LYS A 11 5.22 -8.65 24.07
C LYS A 11 5.74 -7.28 23.69
N ARG A 12 7.03 -7.21 23.29
CA ARG A 12 7.68 -5.98 22.84
C ARG A 12 7.02 -5.47 21.55
N ALA A 13 6.87 -6.35 20.55
CA ALA A 13 6.22 -6.00 19.29
C ALA A 13 4.74 -5.61 19.49
N GLU A 14 4.01 -6.32 20.38
CA GLU A 14 2.63 -5.94 20.74
C GLU A 14 2.55 -4.50 21.26
N LEU A 15 3.45 -4.10 22.15
CA LEU A 15 3.48 -2.76 22.71
C LEU A 15 3.84 -1.71 21.64
N ALA A 16 4.83 -2.00 20.80
CA ALA A 16 5.21 -1.12 19.71
C ALA A 16 4.06 -0.92 18.70
N ALA A 17 3.39 -2.01 18.31
CA ALA A 17 2.25 -1.95 17.39
C ALA A 17 1.07 -1.15 17.98
N LYS A 18 0.77 -1.31 19.26
CA LYS A 18 -0.23 -0.49 19.97
C LYS A 18 0.15 0.97 20.07
N GLY A 19 1.43 1.29 20.08
CA GLY A 19 1.98 2.64 19.97
C GLY A 19 1.98 3.23 18.56
N GLY A 20 1.45 2.48 17.57
CA GLY A 20 1.36 2.94 16.17
C GLY A 20 2.54 2.52 15.28
N HIS A 21 3.49 1.71 15.78
CA HIS A 21 4.59 1.22 14.96
C HIS A 21 4.13 0.04 14.09
N PRO A 22 4.13 0.16 12.74
CA PRO A 22 3.47 -0.84 11.90
C PRO A 22 4.35 -2.04 11.54
N TRP A 23 5.63 -2.06 11.95
CA TRP A 23 6.60 -3.07 11.54
C TRP A 23 6.84 -4.12 12.62
N ILE A 24 6.79 -5.38 12.23
CA ILE A 24 7.16 -6.54 13.04
C ILE A 24 8.39 -7.17 12.39
N TYR A 25 9.47 -7.23 13.12
CA TYR A 25 10.71 -7.86 12.65
C TYR A 25 10.67 -9.38 12.87
N GLY A 26 11.42 -10.13 12.05
CA GLY A 26 11.45 -11.60 12.14
C GLY A 26 11.80 -12.13 13.53
N THR A 27 12.70 -11.44 14.25
CA THR A 27 13.10 -11.78 15.64
C THR A 27 12.00 -11.53 16.68
N GLU A 28 10.91 -10.86 16.31
CA GLU A 28 9.76 -10.55 17.17
C GLU A 28 8.59 -11.50 16.95
N ILE A 29 8.69 -12.39 15.96
CA ILE A 29 7.70 -13.44 15.70
C ILE A 29 8.03 -14.64 16.58
N GLU A 30 7.05 -15.11 17.34
CA GLU A 30 7.18 -16.27 18.21
C GLU A 30 6.58 -17.52 17.60
N HIS A 31 5.53 -17.35 16.80
CA HIS A 31 4.90 -18.43 16.04
C HIS A 31 4.25 -17.87 14.78
N ALA A 32 4.28 -18.63 13.71
CA ALA A 32 3.54 -18.39 12.48
C ALA A 32 2.87 -19.70 12.05
N ASP A 33 1.63 -19.63 11.62
CA ASP A 33 0.91 -20.78 11.09
C ASP A 33 1.66 -21.39 9.88
N GLU A 34 1.53 -22.68 9.69
CA GLU A 34 2.16 -23.34 8.55
C GLU A 34 1.56 -22.89 7.21
N GLY A 35 2.39 -22.89 6.17
CA GLY A 35 1.98 -22.60 4.80
C GLY A 35 1.60 -21.15 4.54
N ILE A 36 2.03 -20.18 5.38
CA ILE A 36 1.96 -18.76 5.02
C ILE A 36 2.98 -18.51 3.91
N GLU A 37 2.53 -17.92 2.81
CA GLU A 37 3.39 -17.55 1.69
C GLU A 37 3.83 -16.08 1.79
N ALA A 38 4.96 -15.77 1.17
CA ALA A 38 5.43 -14.40 1.06
C ALA A 38 4.40 -13.54 0.30
N GLY A 39 4.00 -12.40 0.87
CA GLY A 39 2.97 -11.50 0.34
C GLY A 39 1.56 -11.76 0.84
N ASP A 40 1.32 -12.84 1.60
CA ASP A 40 0.00 -13.11 2.19
C ASP A 40 -0.39 -12.04 3.22
N ILE A 41 -1.69 -11.83 3.33
CA ILE A 41 -2.26 -11.08 4.45
C ILE A 41 -2.42 -12.03 5.63
N VAL A 42 -1.84 -11.65 6.76
CA VAL A 42 -1.90 -12.42 8.00
C VAL A 42 -2.62 -11.67 9.11
N ARG A 43 -3.20 -12.44 10.02
CA ARG A 43 -3.73 -11.94 11.29
C ARG A 43 -2.62 -11.94 12.34
N VAL A 44 -2.32 -10.77 12.88
CA VAL A 44 -1.32 -10.60 13.94
C VAL A 44 -2.01 -10.68 15.29
N GLU A 45 -1.53 -11.57 16.16
CA GLU A 45 -2.06 -11.76 17.50
C GLU A 45 -0.95 -11.67 18.55
N SER A 46 -1.31 -11.24 19.75
CA SER A 46 -0.45 -11.34 20.92
C SER A 46 -0.38 -12.78 21.43
N LYS A 47 0.58 -13.11 22.32
CA LYS A 47 0.64 -14.41 23.06
C LYS A 47 -0.67 -14.80 23.76
N LYS A 48 -1.49 -13.84 24.12
CA LYS A 48 -2.80 -14.05 24.80
C LYS A 48 -3.96 -14.19 23.81
N GLY A 49 -3.69 -14.36 22.49
CA GLY A 49 -4.71 -14.48 21.45
C GLY A 49 -5.48 -13.17 21.18
N LYS A 50 -4.99 -12.01 21.63
CA LYS A 50 -5.63 -10.73 21.32
C LYS A 50 -5.21 -10.26 19.95
N PHE A 51 -6.18 -9.84 19.14
CA PHE A 51 -5.91 -9.21 17.85
C PHE A 51 -5.09 -7.94 18.01
N VAL A 52 -4.06 -7.79 17.19
CA VAL A 52 -3.19 -6.62 17.14
C VAL A 52 -3.37 -5.89 15.82
N GLY A 53 -3.52 -6.60 14.73
CA GLY A 53 -3.70 -6.05 13.40
C GLY A 53 -3.71 -7.10 12.31
N SER A 54 -3.92 -6.68 11.08
CA SER A 54 -3.67 -7.46 9.87
C SER A 54 -2.55 -6.80 9.08
N GLY A 55 -1.67 -7.61 8.49
CA GLY A 55 -0.47 -7.10 7.80
C GLY A 55 -0.02 -8.01 6.68
N PHE A 56 0.85 -7.50 5.83
CA PHE A 56 1.54 -8.28 4.80
C PHE A 56 2.71 -9.04 5.41
N TYR A 57 2.78 -10.33 5.15
CA TYR A 57 3.85 -11.21 5.58
C TYR A 57 4.90 -11.38 4.48
N ASN A 58 6.18 -11.23 4.83
CA ASN A 58 7.29 -11.57 3.93
C ASN A 58 8.50 -12.07 4.75
N PRO A 59 8.79 -13.38 4.74
CA PRO A 59 9.89 -13.97 5.50
C PRO A 59 11.27 -13.62 4.92
N HIS A 60 11.35 -13.11 3.69
CA HIS A 60 12.60 -12.68 3.06
C HIS A 60 13.02 -11.27 3.50
N SER A 61 12.08 -10.49 4.01
CA SER A 61 12.32 -9.13 4.50
C SER A 61 12.68 -9.13 5.99
N LYS A 62 13.57 -8.23 6.40
CA LYS A 62 13.84 -7.97 7.83
C LYS A 62 12.57 -7.51 8.55
N ILE A 63 11.71 -6.73 7.86
CA ILE A 63 10.39 -6.34 8.33
C ILE A 63 9.41 -7.43 7.86
N THR A 64 9.30 -8.48 8.66
CA THR A 64 8.58 -9.69 8.26
C THR A 64 7.07 -9.50 8.21
N VAL A 65 6.49 -8.62 9.06
CA VAL A 65 5.09 -8.22 8.92
C VAL A 65 4.96 -6.70 8.91
N ARG A 66 4.21 -6.19 7.95
CA ARG A 66 3.84 -4.76 7.85
C ARG A 66 2.36 -4.62 8.12
N ILE A 67 1.99 -4.16 9.31
CA ILE A 67 0.59 -3.95 9.70
C ILE A 67 0.02 -2.77 8.91
N PHE A 68 -1.16 -2.97 8.32
CA PHE A 68 -1.89 -1.93 7.58
C PHE A 68 -3.36 -1.79 8.00
N SER A 69 -3.88 -2.70 8.83
CA SER A 69 -5.21 -2.55 9.44
C SER A 69 -5.19 -2.99 10.89
N THR A 70 -5.85 -2.21 11.76
CA THR A 70 -6.08 -2.53 13.16
C THR A 70 -7.55 -2.85 13.45
N ASN A 71 -8.40 -2.89 12.41
CA ASN A 71 -9.80 -3.28 12.52
C ASN A 71 -9.96 -4.78 12.24
N ALA A 72 -10.37 -5.54 13.25
CA ALA A 72 -10.55 -6.99 13.13
C ALA A 72 -11.69 -7.42 12.18
N ASN A 73 -12.56 -6.49 11.77
CA ASN A 73 -13.70 -6.73 10.90
C ASN A 73 -13.41 -6.38 9.43
N ASP A 74 -12.21 -5.89 9.11
CA ASP A 74 -11.87 -5.59 7.72
C ASP A 74 -11.79 -6.87 6.89
N THR A 75 -12.34 -6.79 5.68
CA THR A 75 -12.22 -7.80 4.61
C THR A 75 -11.45 -7.16 3.46
N PHE A 76 -10.37 -7.80 3.01
CA PHE A 76 -9.38 -7.20 2.11
C PHE A 76 -9.71 -7.41 0.63
N ASN A 77 -10.92 -7.01 0.25
CA ASN A 77 -11.43 -7.03 -1.11
C ASN A 77 -11.24 -5.68 -1.83
N ALA A 78 -11.68 -5.57 -3.08
CA ALA A 78 -11.57 -4.34 -3.87
C ALA A 78 -12.20 -3.11 -3.18
N ALA A 79 -13.31 -3.29 -2.45
CA ALA A 79 -13.96 -2.19 -1.72
C ALA A 79 -13.08 -1.66 -0.56
N PHE A 80 -12.32 -2.55 0.10
CA PHE A 80 -11.35 -2.14 1.11
C PHE A 80 -10.25 -1.27 0.49
N TRP A 81 -9.66 -1.73 -0.62
CA TRP A 81 -8.57 -1.00 -1.27
C TRP A 81 -9.03 0.33 -1.83
N LYS A 82 -10.22 0.40 -2.45
CA LYS A 82 -10.83 1.67 -2.88
C LYS A 82 -11.07 2.63 -1.71
N ARG A 83 -11.55 2.13 -0.58
CA ARG A 83 -11.73 2.95 0.63
C ARG A 83 -10.39 3.49 1.16
N ARG A 84 -9.31 2.69 1.12
CA ARG A 84 -7.97 3.16 1.49
C ARG A 84 -7.45 4.23 0.56
N ALA A 85 -7.68 4.08 -0.74
CA ALA A 85 -7.37 5.12 -1.73
C ALA A 85 -8.15 6.40 -1.44
N ALA A 86 -9.47 6.31 -1.14
CA ALA A 86 -10.28 7.44 -0.78
C ALA A 86 -9.75 8.18 0.46
N TYR A 87 -9.35 7.47 1.52
CA TYR A 87 -8.78 8.11 2.70
C TYR A 87 -7.51 8.90 2.39
N ALA A 88 -6.61 8.35 1.58
CA ALA A 88 -5.38 9.03 1.19
C ALA A 88 -5.66 10.28 0.36
N VAL A 89 -6.55 10.20 -0.63
CA VAL A 89 -6.92 11.34 -1.49
C VAL A 89 -7.65 12.40 -0.67
N ASP A 90 -8.69 12.02 0.07
CA ASP A 90 -9.52 12.96 0.85
C ASP A 90 -8.68 13.69 1.91
N TYR A 91 -7.70 13.01 2.52
CA TYR A 91 -6.76 13.66 3.44
C TYR A 91 -5.96 14.78 2.74
N ARG A 92 -5.40 14.52 1.53
CA ARG A 92 -4.66 15.56 0.76
C ARG A 92 -5.57 16.73 0.39
N LEU A 93 -6.78 16.44 -0.08
CA LEU A 93 -7.76 17.47 -0.43
C LEU A 93 -8.17 18.35 0.78
N GLN A 94 -8.08 17.79 1.99
CA GLN A 94 -8.41 18.52 3.21
C GLN A 94 -7.25 19.38 3.74
N VAL A 95 -6.00 18.90 3.61
CA VAL A 95 -4.84 19.55 4.27
C VAL A 95 -3.97 20.39 3.33
N MET A 96 -4.03 20.14 2.02
CA MET A 96 -3.24 20.85 1.02
C MET A 96 -4.03 22.01 0.41
N ARG A 97 -3.31 23.01 -0.10
CA ARG A 97 -3.92 24.08 -0.90
C ARG A 97 -4.30 23.53 -2.28
N LYS A 98 -5.34 24.11 -2.88
CA LYS A 98 -5.87 23.62 -4.17
C LYS A 98 -4.84 23.70 -5.31
N GLU A 99 -4.02 24.74 -5.31
CA GLU A 99 -2.94 24.94 -6.28
C GLU A 99 -1.84 23.89 -6.22
N ASP A 100 -1.69 23.18 -5.08
CA ASP A 100 -0.68 22.14 -4.90
C ASP A 100 -1.17 20.74 -5.34
N TYR A 101 -2.46 20.58 -5.71
CA TYR A 101 -3.02 19.27 -6.05
C TYR A 101 -2.44 18.67 -7.32
N ASP A 102 -1.96 19.49 -8.24
CA ASP A 102 -1.42 19.01 -9.52
C ASP A 102 0.01 18.50 -9.43
N CYS A 103 0.72 18.80 -8.33
CA CYS A 103 2.05 18.26 -8.09
C CYS A 103 2.20 17.89 -6.61
N CYS A 104 1.83 16.64 -6.26
CA CYS A 104 1.84 16.23 -4.85
C CYS A 104 2.01 14.73 -4.68
N ARG A 105 2.43 14.33 -3.47
CA ARG A 105 2.39 12.94 -3.03
C ARG A 105 1.00 12.57 -2.52
N LEU A 106 0.27 11.77 -3.30
CA LEU A 106 -1.06 11.29 -2.94
C LEU A 106 -1.02 10.16 -1.91
N VAL A 107 -0.02 9.27 -1.99
CA VAL A 107 0.15 8.14 -1.07
C VAL A 107 1.57 8.09 -0.56
N PHE A 108 1.73 7.96 0.75
CA PHE A 108 3.03 7.90 1.41
C PHE A 108 3.15 6.70 2.35
N GLY A 109 3.14 5.52 1.79
CA GLY A 109 3.46 4.27 2.48
C GLY A 109 2.71 4.05 3.78
N GLU A 110 3.45 3.78 4.83
CA GLU A 110 2.95 3.51 6.17
C GLU A 110 2.15 4.66 6.78
N ALA A 111 2.43 5.90 6.41
CA ALA A 111 1.69 7.06 6.88
C ALA A 111 0.21 7.03 6.45
N ASP A 112 -0.07 6.43 5.30
CA ASP A 112 -1.43 6.22 4.79
C ASP A 112 -1.94 4.79 5.02
N GLN A 113 -1.22 3.99 5.83
CA GLN A 113 -1.52 2.58 6.08
C GLN A 113 -1.54 1.74 4.77
N LEU A 114 -0.63 2.06 3.85
CA LEU A 114 -0.40 1.40 2.57
C LEU A 114 1.09 1.05 2.44
N PRO A 115 1.59 0.12 3.26
CA PRO A 115 3.01 -0.10 3.45
C PRO A 115 3.73 -0.45 2.16
N GLY A 116 4.79 0.29 1.89
CA GLY A 116 5.62 0.12 0.70
C GLY A 116 5.00 0.67 -0.59
N LEU A 117 3.93 1.46 -0.53
CA LEU A 117 3.34 2.10 -1.69
C LEU A 117 3.58 3.61 -1.67
N THR A 118 4.10 4.14 -2.75
CA THR A 118 4.18 5.60 -2.98
C THR A 118 3.47 5.93 -4.27
N VAL A 119 2.63 6.96 -4.25
CA VAL A 119 1.99 7.50 -5.45
C VAL A 119 2.19 8.99 -5.47
N ASP A 120 2.87 9.48 -6.48
CA ASP A 120 3.05 10.90 -6.77
C ASP A 120 2.18 11.29 -7.96
N ARG A 121 1.51 12.43 -7.86
CA ARG A 121 0.71 13.03 -8.92
C ARG A 121 1.48 14.16 -9.59
N PHE A 122 1.45 14.18 -10.92
CA PHE A 122 1.98 15.23 -11.78
C PHE A 122 0.93 15.58 -12.84
N GLY A 123 0.13 16.60 -12.58
CA GLY A 123 -1.03 16.91 -13.39
C GLY A 123 -2.04 15.76 -13.42
N ASP A 124 -2.22 15.15 -14.58
CA ASP A 124 -3.10 13.99 -14.81
C ASP A 124 -2.33 12.66 -14.90
N VAL A 125 -1.02 12.66 -14.59
CA VAL A 125 -0.17 11.47 -14.58
C VAL A 125 0.13 11.05 -13.14
N LEU A 126 0.04 9.76 -12.85
CA LEU A 126 0.47 9.19 -11.58
C LEU A 126 1.80 8.44 -11.76
N SER A 127 2.76 8.71 -10.88
CA SER A 127 3.99 7.93 -10.75
C SER A 127 3.88 7.03 -9.53
N VAL A 128 4.07 5.73 -9.70
CA VAL A 128 3.82 4.73 -8.66
C VAL A 128 5.08 3.93 -8.37
N GLN A 129 5.39 3.75 -7.09
CA GLN A 129 6.38 2.77 -6.62
C GLN A 129 5.75 1.79 -5.65
N VAL A 130 5.97 0.50 -5.89
CA VAL A 130 5.54 -0.58 -4.99
C VAL A 130 6.77 -1.29 -4.46
N LEU A 131 7.02 -1.18 -3.16
CA LEU A 131 8.23 -1.63 -2.50
C LEU A 131 8.00 -2.77 -1.50
N SER A 132 6.78 -3.29 -1.40
CA SER A 132 6.47 -4.47 -0.57
C SER A 132 5.71 -5.51 -1.39
N LEU A 133 6.05 -6.79 -1.18
CA LEU A 133 5.47 -7.90 -1.96
C LEU A 133 3.95 -8.04 -1.73
N GLY A 134 3.49 -7.81 -0.51
CA GLY A 134 2.05 -7.85 -0.22
C GLY A 134 1.28 -6.77 -0.99
N MET A 135 1.82 -5.55 -1.04
CA MET A 135 1.19 -4.48 -1.84
C MET A 135 1.25 -4.77 -3.35
N GLU A 136 2.33 -5.41 -3.83
CA GLU A 136 2.43 -5.84 -5.24
C GLU A 136 1.29 -6.80 -5.62
N ARG A 137 0.92 -7.73 -4.73
CA ARG A 137 -0.19 -8.68 -4.96
C ARG A 137 -1.56 -7.99 -5.02
N HIS A 138 -1.73 -6.86 -4.29
CA HIS A 138 -2.98 -6.10 -4.23
C HIS A 138 -2.97 -4.79 -5.03
N LYS A 139 -1.90 -4.57 -5.77
CA LYS A 139 -1.69 -3.35 -6.55
C LYS A 139 -2.84 -3.06 -7.52
N LYS A 140 -3.34 -4.09 -8.19
CA LYS A 140 -4.40 -3.92 -9.18
C LYS A 140 -5.68 -3.34 -8.55
N GLU A 141 -6.15 -3.96 -7.49
CA GLU A 141 -7.38 -3.52 -6.79
C GLU A 141 -7.21 -2.11 -6.23
N PHE A 142 -6.02 -1.81 -5.72
CA PHE A 142 -5.74 -0.48 -5.19
C PHE A 142 -5.69 0.59 -6.28
N LEU A 143 -4.92 0.37 -7.36
CA LEU A 143 -4.74 1.37 -8.43
C LEU A 143 -6.03 1.60 -9.20
N ASP A 144 -6.80 0.56 -9.51
CA ASP A 144 -8.11 0.72 -10.13
C ASP A 144 -9.05 1.52 -9.21
N GLY A 145 -9.08 1.19 -7.91
CA GLY A 145 -9.84 1.95 -6.92
C GLY A 145 -9.38 3.40 -6.78
N LEU A 146 -8.07 3.68 -6.86
CA LEU A 146 -7.52 5.03 -6.82
C LEU A 146 -7.95 5.85 -8.03
N ILE A 147 -7.90 5.27 -9.25
CA ILE A 147 -8.35 5.93 -10.48
C ILE A 147 -9.83 6.31 -10.36
N GLU A 148 -10.66 5.39 -9.87
CA GLU A 148 -12.09 5.66 -9.64
C GLU A 148 -12.29 6.81 -8.64
N VAL A 149 -11.61 6.77 -7.49
CA VAL A 149 -11.69 7.80 -6.45
C VAL A 149 -11.27 9.16 -6.98
N LEU A 150 -10.17 9.25 -7.73
CA LEU A 150 -9.71 10.52 -8.31
C LEU A 150 -10.76 11.09 -9.27
N ARG A 151 -11.36 10.26 -10.12
CA ARG A 151 -12.46 10.66 -11.01
C ARG A 151 -13.70 11.15 -10.26
N GLU A 152 -14.09 10.45 -9.20
CA GLU A 152 -15.20 10.86 -8.31
C GLU A 152 -14.93 12.23 -7.66
N ARG A 153 -13.66 12.58 -7.43
CA ARG A 153 -13.22 13.89 -6.91
C ARG A 153 -12.94 14.91 -8.01
N GLN A 154 -13.29 14.61 -9.27
CA GLN A 154 -13.05 15.46 -10.44
C GLN A 154 -11.57 15.77 -10.69
N LEU A 155 -10.67 14.85 -10.27
CA LEU A 155 -9.25 14.90 -10.52
C LEU A 155 -8.92 14.02 -11.74
N ALA A 156 -8.45 14.62 -12.82
CA ALA A 156 -8.13 13.90 -14.04
C ALA A 156 -6.97 12.90 -13.81
N VAL A 157 -7.10 11.72 -14.43
CA VAL A 157 -6.03 10.72 -14.54
C VAL A 157 -6.02 10.21 -15.97
N SER A 158 -4.95 10.46 -16.70
CA SER A 158 -4.73 9.98 -18.07
C SER A 158 -3.95 8.68 -18.11
N CYS A 159 -2.89 8.57 -17.31
CA CYS A 159 -2.10 7.36 -17.22
C CYS A 159 -1.42 7.20 -15.85
N VAL A 160 -0.99 5.97 -15.58
CA VAL A 160 -0.21 5.60 -14.40
C VAL A 160 1.09 4.97 -14.88
N TYR A 161 2.22 5.48 -14.40
CA TYR A 161 3.55 4.99 -14.72
C TYR A 161 4.22 4.37 -13.50
N GLU A 162 4.58 3.11 -13.59
CA GLU A 162 5.24 2.38 -12.50
C GLU A 162 6.75 2.59 -12.58
N ARG A 163 7.33 3.08 -11.48
CA ARG A 163 8.76 3.32 -11.28
C ARG A 163 9.32 2.30 -10.28
N ASN A 164 9.17 1.04 -10.63
CA ASN A 164 9.59 -0.10 -9.82
C ASN A 164 11.04 -0.54 -10.15
N ASP A 165 11.84 0.35 -10.73
CA ASP A 165 13.24 0.16 -11.14
C ASP A 165 14.25 0.45 -10.00
N VAL A 166 13.96 -0.03 -8.79
CA VAL A 166 14.75 0.23 -7.58
C VAL A 166 15.18 -1.06 -6.88
N LYS A 167 16.45 -1.11 -6.43
CA LYS A 167 17.08 -2.30 -5.83
C LYS A 167 16.40 -2.84 -4.57
N ILE A 168 15.69 -1.99 -3.83
CA ILE A 168 14.99 -2.42 -2.61
C ILE A 168 13.96 -3.52 -2.89
N ARG A 169 13.42 -3.60 -4.10
CA ARG A 169 12.47 -4.63 -4.52
C ARG A 169 13.07 -6.03 -4.48
N GLU A 170 14.36 -6.17 -4.82
CA GLU A 170 15.06 -7.46 -4.79
C GLU A 170 15.16 -8.02 -3.37
N LEU A 171 15.30 -7.15 -2.35
CA LEU A 171 15.28 -7.55 -0.94
C LEU A 171 13.91 -8.06 -0.47
N GLU A 172 12.86 -7.68 -1.17
CA GLU A 172 11.49 -8.16 -0.93
C GLU A 172 11.12 -9.37 -1.82
N GLY A 173 12.07 -9.88 -2.62
CA GLY A 173 11.85 -11.00 -3.53
C GLY A 173 11.14 -10.63 -4.84
N MET A 174 11.15 -9.35 -5.22
CA MET A 174 10.48 -8.83 -6.42
C MET A 174 11.50 -8.40 -7.49
N GLN A 175 11.10 -8.50 -8.75
CA GLN A 175 11.89 -7.99 -9.88
C GLN A 175 11.76 -6.47 -10.02
N GLN A 176 12.82 -5.85 -10.52
CA GLN A 176 12.78 -4.47 -10.96
C GLN A 176 12.12 -4.35 -12.33
N TYR A 177 11.29 -3.33 -12.51
CA TYR A 177 10.72 -2.96 -13.81
C TYR A 177 10.21 -1.52 -13.79
N LYS A 178 9.93 -0.99 -14.99
CA LYS A 178 9.19 0.26 -15.17
C LYS A 178 8.32 0.16 -16.42
N GLY A 179 7.22 0.89 -16.44
CA GLY A 179 6.29 0.90 -17.55
C GLY A 179 4.92 1.47 -17.17
N PHE A 180 4.05 1.53 -18.15
CA PHE A 180 2.68 1.96 -17.90
C PHE A 180 1.85 0.84 -17.27
N TYR A 181 1.12 1.19 -16.22
CA TYR A 181 0.11 0.33 -15.64
C TYR A 181 -1.08 0.20 -16.59
N ARG A 182 -1.52 -1.04 -16.83
CA ARG A 182 -2.63 -1.36 -17.73
C ARG A 182 -3.92 -1.56 -16.93
N SER A 183 -4.93 -0.74 -17.24
CA SER A 183 -6.25 -0.86 -16.65
C SER A 183 -7.30 -0.57 -17.70
N PRO A 184 -8.47 -1.25 -17.70
CA PRO A 184 -9.59 -0.91 -18.56
C PRO A 184 -10.18 0.48 -18.27
N LEU A 185 -9.79 1.08 -17.15
CA LEU A 185 -10.18 2.43 -16.77
C LEU A 185 -9.32 3.52 -17.46
N LEU A 186 -8.24 3.18 -18.13
CA LEU A 186 -7.31 4.11 -18.77
C LEU A 186 -7.28 3.89 -20.28
N ASP A 187 -7.14 4.99 -21.02
CA ASP A 187 -6.93 4.92 -22.47
C ASP A 187 -5.43 4.80 -22.77
N PRO A 188 -4.96 3.71 -23.40
CA PRO A 188 -3.57 3.56 -23.79
C PRO A 188 -3.05 4.67 -24.72
N ALA A 189 -3.92 5.31 -25.49
CA ALA A 189 -3.54 6.43 -26.36
C ALA A 189 -3.20 7.71 -25.57
N ALA A 190 -3.59 7.80 -24.30
CA ALA A 190 -3.31 8.93 -23.42
C ALA A 190 -1.97 8.80 -22.67
N GLU A 191 -1.18 7.74 -22.92
CA GLU A 191 0.11 7.50 -22.26
C GLU A 191 1.13 8.59 -22.60
N LYS A 192 1.73 9.18 -21.57
CA LYS A 192 2.79 10.20 -21.70
C LYS A 192 3.80 10.09 -20.57
N THR A 193 5.07 10.39 -20.88
CA THR A 193 6.19 10.38 -19.91
C THR A 193 6.73 11.79 -19.64
N ARG A 194 6.13 12.81 -20.25
CA ARG A 194 6.47 14.22 -20.02
C ARG A 194 5.22 14.95 -19.55
N VAL A 195 5.37 15.69 -18.49
CA VAL A 195 4.32 16.53 -17.90
C VAL A 195 4.97 17.86 -17.56
N ASP A 196 4.39 18.96 -18.02
CA ASP A 196 4.77 20.27 -17.58
C ASP A 196 4.12 20.52 -16.21
N ILE A 197 4.93 20.85 -15.21
CA ILE A 197 4.49 21.14 -13.86
C ILE A 197 4.97 22.51 -13.44
N VAL A 198 4.21 23.16 -12.56
CA VAL A 198 4.65 24.36 -11.86
C VAL A 198 4.93 23.96 -10.43
N GLU A 199 6.19 24.06 -10.01
CA GLU A 199 6.60 23.98 -8.61
C GLU A 199 6.68 25.39 -8.03
N ASN A 200 6.07 25.57 -6.86
CA ASN A 200 6.13 26.82 -6.11
C ASN A 200 7.28 26.80 -5.10
#